data_3f0d8712f004d0b13c006139ec8129eb
#
_entry.id   3f0d8712f004d0b13c006139ec8129eb
#
_cell.length_a   1.000
_cell.length_b   1.000
_cell.length_c   1.000
_cell.angle_alpha   90.00
_cell.angle_beta   90.00
_cell.angle_gamma   90.00
#
_symmetry.space_group_name_H-M   'P 1'
#
loop_
_entity.id
_entity.type
_entity.pdbx_description
1 polymer ?
#
loop_
_entity_poly.entity_id
_entity_poly.type
_entity_poly.pdbx_seq_one_letter_code
_entity_poly.pdbx_strand_id
1 'polypeptide(L)'
;FDGDQMAVHVPLSVEAQAEARFLMLSVNNILAPKDGSPITTPTQDMILGSYYLTHPGIEERNTYAEKGDGKVFTDLDEMLMAYQNGTVGIHAKVKVRMFLDGDERGRLVESTVGRFIFNQGIPQDLGFVNREQDPYSLEVDFLCDKKKLGLIIDKCYRVHGNTGTVIMLDYI
;
A
#
# COMPACT_ATOMS: atom_id res chain seq x y z
N PHE A 1 4.76 11.44 24.79
CA PHE A 1 4.75 11.15 26.26
C PHE A 1 6.18 10.84 26.69
N ASP A 2 6.84 11.82 27.23
CA ASP A 2 8.26 11.75 27.60
C ASP A 2 8.47 12.14 29.07
N GLY A 3 7.95 11.37 29.98
CA GLY A 3 8.08 11.57 31.40
C GLY A 3 6.78 11.93 32.14
N ASP A 4 5.65 11.89 31.45
CA ASP A 4 4.33 12.05 32.08
C ASP A 4 3.97 10.84 32.93
N GLN A 5 3.35 11.10 34.08
CA GLN A 5 2.76 10.03 34.88
C GLN A 5 1.45 9.59 34.26
N MET A 6 1.33 8.29 33.99
CA MET A 6 0.11 7.68 33.44
C MET A 6 -0.34 6.52 34.31
N ALA A 7 -1.66 6.42 34.52
CA ALA A 7 -2.25 5.28 35.20
C ALA A 7 -2.59 4.17 34.21
N VAL A 8 -2.32 2.93 34.61
CA VAL A 8 -2.70 1.73 33.87
C VAL A 8 -3.78 0.99 34.62
N HIS A 9 -4.90 0.74 33.97
CA HIS A 9 -6.03 0.03 34.53
C HIS A 9 -6.35 -1.24 33.73
N VAL A 10 -6.60 -2.35 34.41
CA VAL A 10 -7.03 -3.60 33.78
C VAL A 10 -8.54 -3.77 34.06
N PRO A 11 -9.37 -3.95 33.00
CA PRO A 11 -10.80 -4.18 33.20
C PRO A 11 -11.06 -5.50 33.94
N LEU A 12 -11.76 -5.43 35.05
CA LEU A 12 -11.96 -6.57 35.97
C LEU A 12 -13.25 -7.36 35.66
N SER A 13 -14.31 -6.70 35.20
CA SER A 13 -15.57 -7.38 34.87
C SER A 13 -15.62 -7.80 33.39
N VAL A 14 -16.46 -8.79 33.10
CA VAL A 14 -16.66 -9.30 31.73
C VAL A 14 -17.25 -8.20 30.82
N GLU A 15 -18.16 -7.39 31.37
CA GLU A 15 -18.76 -6.26 30.66
C GLU A 15 -17.69 -5.21 30.29
N ALA A 16 -16.85 -4.82 31.26
CA ALA A 16 -15.77 -3.86 31.01
C ALA A 16 -14.75 -4.39 30.01
N GLN A 17 -14.45 -5.70 30.04
CA GLN A 17 -13.59 -6.34 29.03
C GLN A 17 -14.23 -6.31 27.63
N ALA A 18 -15.53 -6.55 27.51
CA ALA A 18 -16.26 -6.48 26.27
C ALA A 18 -16.26 -5.05 25.71
N GLU A 19 -16.56 -4.05 26.54
CA GLU A 19 -16.51 -2.64 26.13
C GLU A 19 -15.10 -2.23 25.66
N ALA A 20 -14.05 -2.62 26.39
CA ALA A 20 -12.68 -2.34 25.99
C ALA A 20 -12.35 -2.94 24.60
N ARG A 21 -12.80 -4.16 24.32
CA ARG A 21 -12.58 -4.82 23.03
C ARG A 21 -13.38 -4.20 21.89
N PHE A 22 -14.65 -3.85 22.13
CA PHE A 22 -15.51 -3.35 21.04
C PHE A 22 -15.35 -1.85 20.80
N LEU A 23 -15.10 -1.05 21.84
CA LEU A 23 -15.09 0.40 21.75
C LEU A 23 -13.68 1.02 21.76
N MET A 24 -12.70 0.38 22.40
CA MET A 24 -11.38 0.99 22.64
C MET A 24 -10.27 0.46 21.74
N LEU A 25 -10.40 -0.75 21.17
CA LEU A 25 -9.38 -1.28 20.28
C LEU A 25 -9.20 -0.38 19.04
N SER A 26 -7.95 -0.08 18.70
CA SER A 26 -7.60 0.77 17.54
C SER A 26 -8.13 0.21 16.22
N VAL A 27 -8.13 -1.11 16.07
CA VAL A 27 -8.67 -1.79 14.88
C VAL A 27 -10.16 -1.51 14.64
N ASN A 28 -10.90 -1.12 15.67
CA ASN A 28 -12.32 -0.77 15.59
C ASN A 28 -12.54 0.75 15.42
N ASN A 29 -11.48 1.56 15.48
CA ASN A 29 -11.52 3.02 15.48
C ASN A 29 -10.63 3.61 14.39
N ILE A 30 -10.77 3.15 13.16
CA ILE A 30 -9.97 3.63 12.03
C ILE A 30 -10.37 5.05 11.61
N LEU A 31 -11.66 5.39 11.73
CA LEU A 31 -12.20 6.69 11.34
C LEU A 31 -12.45 7.59 12.55
N ALA A 32 -12.21 8.89 12.37
CA ALA A 32 -12.51 9.91 13.35
C ALA A 32 -14.03 10.10 13.51
N PRO A 33 -14.57 10.08 14.74
CA PRO A 33 -16.00 10.28 14.94
C PRO A 33 -16.48 11.72 14.60
N LYS A 34 -15.56 12.68 14.53
CA LYS A 34 -15.89 14.09 14.24
C LYS A 34 -16.25 14.35 12.77
N ASP A 35 -15.55 13.71 11.82
CA ASP A 35 -15.62 14.01 10.40
C ASP A 35 -15.55 12.75 9.50
N GLY A 36 -15.37 11.57 10.09
CA GLY A 36 -15.21 10.33 9.34
C GLY A 36 -13.90 10.21 8.55
N SER A 37 -12.92 11.08 8.81
CA SER A 37 -11.60 10.96 8.18
C SER A 37 -10.78 9.84 8.83
N PRO A 38 -9.88 9.18 8.09
CA PRO A 38 -9.00 8.18 8.68
C PRO A 38 -8.11 8.80 9.77
N ILE A 39 -8.11 8.21 10.98
CA ILE A 39 -7.19 8.56 12.07
C ILE A 39 -5.91 7.75 11.95
N THR A 40 -6.06 6.45 11.68
CA THR A 40 -4.94 5.52 11.56
C THR A 40 -4.31 5.69 10.18
N THR A 41 -3.46 6.68 10.06
CA THR A 41 -2.72 6.95 8.81
C THR A 41 -1.22 6.77 9.05
N PRO A 42 -0.48 6.25 8.05
CA PRO A 42 0.98 6.23 8.11
C PRO A 42 1.56 7.60 8.45
N THR A 43 2.63 7.62 9.24
CA THR A 43 3.29 8.84 9.69
C THR A 43 4.81 8.75 9.49
N GLN A 44 5.47 9.90 9.45
CA GLN A 44 6.94 10.02 9.45
C GLN A 44 7.60 9.09 8.41
N ASP A 45 8.39 8.12 8.86
CA ASP A 45 9.19 7.24 8.02
C ASP A 45 8.35 6.32 7.13
N MET A 46 7.13 5.97 7.54
CA MET A 46 6.19 5.20 6.71
C MET A 46 5.76 5.99 5.47
N ILE A 47 5.49 7.30 5.63
CA ILE A 47 5.17 8.19 4.50
C ILE A 47 6.38 8.31 3.59
N LEU A 48 7.57 8.49 4.16
CA LEU A 48 8.81 8.58 3.40
C LEU A 48 9.10 7.29 2.64
N GLY A 49 8.89 6.13 3.27
CA GLY A 49 9.05 4.82 2.65
C GLY A 49 8.08 4.61 1.49
N SER A 50 6.79 4.90 1.70
CA SER A 50 5.75 4.80 0.66
C SER A 50 6.03 5.77 -0.50
N TYR A 51 6.46 6.99 -0.20
CA TYR A 51 6.89 7.97 -1.20
C TYR A 51 8.07 7.45 -2.01
N TYR A 52 9.10 6.93 -1.33
CA TYR A 52 10.29 6.40 -1.99
C TYR A 52 9.97 5.21 -2.89
N LEU A 53 9.16 4.25 -2.43
CA LEU A 53 8.72 3.10 -3.22
C LEU A 53 7.96 3.50 -4.48
N THR A 54 7.11 4.51 -4.40
CA THR A 54 6.24 4.92 -5.50
C THR A 54 6.85 6.01 -6.38
N HIS A 55 8.07 6.48 -6.07
CA HIS A 55 8.77 7.48 -6.86
C HIS A 55 9.15 6.93 -8.24
N PRO A 56 8.89 7.68 -9.33
CA PRO A 56 9.10 7.19 -10.71
C PRO A 56 10.57 7.14 -11.15
N GLY A 57 11.51 7.42 -10.24
CA GLY A 57 12.91 7.63 -10.61
C GLY A 57 13.16 9.06 -11.08
N ILE A 58 14.41 9.43 -11.26
CA ILE A 58 14.80 10.77 -11.72
C ILE A 58 14.89 10.74 -13.25
N GLU A 59 13.77 10.99 -13.93
CA GLU A 59 13.74 11.10 -15.40
C GLU A 59 14.55 12.31 -15.94
N GLU A 60 14.76 13.34 -15.11
CA GLU A 60 15.40 14.59 -15.52
C GLU A 60 16.93 14.55 -15.61
N ARG A 61 17.57 13.52 -15.09
CA ARG A 61 19.01 13.33 -15.25
C ARG A 61 19.30 12.28 -16.30
N ASN A 62 19.40 12.70 -17.54
CA ASN A 62 19.85 11.98 -18.76
C ASN A 62 21.19 11.21 -18.60
N THR A 63 21.63 10.88 -17.40
CA THR A 63 22.99 10.39 -17.16
C THR A 63 23.08 8.99 -16.58
N TYR A 64 22.03 8.45 -15.96
CA TYR A 64 22.09 7.09 -15.42
C TYR A 64 20.72 6.43 -15.51
N ALA A 65 20.55 5.53 -16.48
CA ALA A 65 19.48 4.54 -16.45
C ALA A 65 19.58 3.74 -15.14
N GLU A 66 18.48 3.55 -14.46
CA GLU A 66 18.44 2.67 -13.28
C GLU A 66 18.86 1.26 -13.69
N LYS A 67 19.55 0.59 -12.77
CA LYS A 67 20.03 -0.77 -13.03
C LYS A 67 18.86 -1.70 -13.36
N GLY A 68 18.85 -2.24 -14.56
CA GLY A 68 17.82 -3.17 -15.01
C GLY A 68 16.59 -2.55 -15.67
N ASP A 69 16.65 -1.25 -16.02
CA ASP A 69 15.61 -0.61 -16.83
C ASP A 69 15.27 -1.40 -18.08
N GLY A 70 13.98 -1.47 -18.40
CA GLY A 70 13.47 -2.13 -19.60
C GLY A 70 13.43 -3.65 -19.54
N LYS A 71 13.83 -4.28 -18.43
CA LYS A 71 13.71 -5.73 -18.27
C LYS A 71 12.25 -6.17 -18.26
N VAL A 72 12.05 -7.39 -18.77
CA VAL A 72 10.73 -8.04 -18.83
C VAL A 72 10.78 -9.28 -17.95
N PHE A 73 9.76 -9.46 -17.13
CA PHE A 73 9.63 -10.59 -16.20
C PHE A 73 8.34 -11.37 -16.48
N THR A 74 8.41 -12.68 -16.27
CA THR A 74 7.30 -13.60 -16.52
C THR A 74 6.21 -13.45 -15.47
N ASP A 75 6.59 -13.12 -14.25
CA ASP A 75 5.70 -12.91 -13.11
C ASP A 75 6.34 -11.95 -12.09
N LEU A 76 5.59 -11.67 -11.03
CA LEU A 76 6.00 -10.79 -9.96
C LEU A 76 7.12 -11.38 -9.11
N ASP A 77 7.11 -12.70 -8.89
CA ASP A 77 8.10 -13.39 -8.05
C ASP A 77 9.48 -13.38 -8.71
N GLU A 78 9.54 -13.56 -10.03
CA GLU A 78 10.78 -13.43 -10.79
C GLU A 78 11.36 -12.00 -10.66
N MET A 79 10.51 -10.99 -10.76
CA MET A 79 10.92 -9.60 -10.58
C MET A 79 11.47 -9.37 -9.16
N LEU A 80 10.79 -9.88 -8.13
CA LEU A 80 11.21 -9.76 -6.73
C LEU A 80 12.57 -10.46 -6.49
N MET A 81 12.76 -11.65 -7.02
CA MET A 81 14.06 -12.35 -6.97
C MET A 81 15.16 -11.54 -7.64
N ALA A 82 14.86 -10.94 -8.81
CA ALA A 82 15.82 -10.09 -9.52
C ALA A 82 16.20 -8.85 -8.70
N TYR A 83 15.23 -8.26 -8.00
CA TYR A 83 15.45 -7.13 -7.08
C TYR A 83 16.29 -7.55 -5.87
N GLN A 84 15.95 -8.65 -5.20
CA GLN A 84 16.69 -9.17 -4.05
C GLN A 84 18.15 -9.53 -4.40
N ASN A 85 18.38 -10.04 -5.60
CA ASN A 85 19.72 -10.31 -6.12
C ASN A 85 20.46 -9.05 -6.59
N GLY A 86 19.86 -7.87 -6.44
CA GLY A 86 20.44 -6.59 -6.84
C GLY A 86 20.70 -6.47 -8.35
N THR A 87 19.96 -7.21 -9.19
CA THR A 87 20.07 -7.13 -10.66
C THR A 87 19.16 -6.07 -11.26
N VAL A 88 18.20 -5.56 -10.48
CA VAL A 88 17.26 -4.51 -10.83
C VAL A 88 17.17 -3.52 -9.67
N GLY A 89 17.15 -2.23 -9.97
CA GLY A 89 16.94 -1.16 -8.99
C GLY A 89 15.46 -0.98 -8.64
N ILE A 90 15.19 -0.37 -7.49
CA ILE A 90 13.80 -0.19 -7.00
C ILE A 90 12.98 0.77 -7.86
N HIS A 91 13.64 1.75 -8.49
CA HIS A 91 13.00 2.72 -9.38
C HIS A 91 13.11 2.34 -10.87
N ALA A 92 13.70 1.17 -11.17
CA ALA A 92 13.81 0.69 -12.54
C ALA A 92 12.42 0.48 -13.14
N LYS A 93 12.20 0.97 -14.37
CA LYS A 93 10.99 0.72 -15.14
C LYS A 93 11.09 -0.66 -15.77
N VAL A 94 10.20 -1.55 -15.36
CA VAL A 94 10.17 -2.94 -15.80
C VAL A 94 8.81 -3.31 -16.34
N LYS A 95 8.76 -4.40 -17.11
CA LYS A 95 7.50 -4.98 -17.60
C LYS A 95 7.30 -6.32 -16.94
N VAL A 96 6.20 -6.46 -16.21
CA VAL A 96 5.83 -7.70 -15.53
C VAL A 96 4.55 -8.23 -16.14
N ARG A 97 4.50 -9.52 -16.40
CA ARG A 97 3.28 -10.16 -16.87
C ARG A 97 2.34 -10.37 -15.69
N MET A 98 1.19 -9.72 -15.78
CA MET A 98 0.10 -9.84 -14.81
C MET A 98 -0.97 -10.76 -15.37
N PHE A 99 -1.53 -11.61 -14.52
CA PHE A 99 -2.60 -12.54 -14.84
C PHE A 99 -3.85 -12.13 -14.08
N LEU A 100 -5.00 -12.29 -14.73
CA LEU A 100 -6.30 -12.15 -14.09
C LEU A 100 -7.00 -13.52 -14.11
N ASP A 101 -7.94 -13.70 -13.19
CA ASP A 101 -8.72 -14.92 -13.12
C ASP A 101 -9.39 -15.23 -14.47
N GLY A 102 -9.06 -16.39 -15.04
CA GLY A 102 -9.56 -16.84 -16.34
C GLY A 102 -8.75 -16.40 -17.56
N ASP A 103 -7.66 -15.64 -17.41
CA ASP A 103 -6.78 -15.30 -18.52
C ASP A 103 -5.42 -16.00 -18.41
N GLU A 104 -5.25 -17.06 -19.22
CA GLU A 104 -4.00 -17.84 -19.28
C GLU A 104 -2.84 -17.09 -19.97
N ARG A 105 -3.13 -16.06 -20.75
CA ARG A 105 -2.09 -15.35 -21.52
C ARG A 105 -1.45 -14.21 -20.74
N GLY A 106 -2.20 -13.57 -19.86
CA GLY A 106 -1.78 -12.40 -19.13
C GLY A 106 -1.39 -11.23 -20.03
N ARG A 107 -1.16 -10.07 -19.43
CA ARG A 107 -0.69 -8.86 -20.13
C ARG A 107 0.55 -8.32 -19.48
N LEU A 108 1.47 -7.78 -20.27
CA LEU A 108 2.63 -7.05 -19.76
C LEU A 108 2.19 -5.67 -19.28
N VAL A 109 2.44 -5.41 -18.01
CA VAL A 109 2.21 -4.12 -17.36
C VAL A 109 3.56 -3.47 -17.13
N GLU A 110 3.69 -2.20 -17.52
CA GLU A 110 4.91 -1.42 -17.34
C GLU A 110 4.75 -0.50 -16.13
N SER A 111 5.63 -0.63 -15.16
CA SER A 111 5.73 0.26 -14.01
C SER A 111 7.10 0.14 -13.34
N THR A 112 7.33 0.82 -12.21
CA THR A 112 8.56 0.66 -11.46
C THR A 112 8.49 -0.52 -10.50
N VAL A 113 9.65 -1.13 -10.21
CA VAL A 113 9.75 -2.24 -9.23
C VAL A 113 9.11 -1.86 -7.90
N GLY A 114 9.39 -0.65 -7.39
CA GLY A 114 8.83 -0.18 -6.14
C GLY A 114 7.30 -0.08 -6.14
N ARG A 115 6.68 0.35 -7.26
CA ARG A 115 5.21 0.38 -7.39
C ARG A 115 4.61 -1.01 -7.44
N PHE A 116 5.25 -1.97 -8.10
CA PHE A 116 4.81 -3.36 -8.05
C PHE A 116 4.85 -3.90 -6.62
N ILE A 117 5.92 -3.65 -5.87
CA ILE A 117 6.05 -4.05 -4.47
C ILE A 117 4.95 -3.38 -3.63
N PHE A 118 4.74 -2.08 -3.76
CA PHE A 118 3.73 -1.35 -3.00
C PHE A 118 2.31 -1.87 -3.25
N ASN A 119 1.99 -2.21 -4.51
CA ASN A 119 0.66 -2.72 -4.86
C ASN A 119 0.36 -4.15 -4.38
N GLN A 120 1.36 -4.92 -3.90
CA GLN A 120 1.11 -6.25 -3.34
C GLN A 120 0.22 -6.22 -2.10
N GLY A 121 0.35 -5.19 -1.27
CA GLY A 121 -0.47 -5.03 -0.07
C GLY A 121 -1.73 -4.18 -0.28
N ILE A 122 -1.92 -3.60 -1.47
CA ILE A 122 -3.06 -2.75 -1.77
C ILE A 122 -4.11 -3.56 -2.52
N PRO A 123 -5.38 -3.59 -2.05
CA PRO A 123 -6.49 -4.18 -2.82
C PRO A 123 -6.61 -3.51 -4.19
N GLN A 124 -6.79 -4.33 -5.22
CA GLN A 124 -6.78 -3.85 -6.62
C GLN A 124 -8.17 -3.45 -7.15
N ASP A 125 -9.11 -3.13 -6.27
CA ASP A 125 -10.50 -2.76 -6.55
C ASP A 125 -10.96 -1.46 -5.87
N LEU A 126 -10.00 -0.60 -5.49
CA LEU A 126 -10.28 0.66 -4.80
C LEU A 126 -10.88 1.74 -5.71
N GLY A 127 -10.85 1.54 -7.03
CA GLY A 127 -11.46 2.46 -8.01
C GLY A 127 -10.61 3.70 -8.31
N PHE A 128 -9.28 3.60 -8.23
CA PHE A 128 -8.37 4.57 -8.82
C PHE A 128 -8.20 4.32 -10.32
N VAL A 129 -8.36 3.07 -10.75
CA VAL A 129 -8.28 2.64 -12.14
C VAL A 129 -9.65 2.17 -12.60
N ASN A 130 -10.04 2.55 -13.84
CA ASN A 130 -11.23 1.99 -14.47
C ASN A 130 -10.95 0.59 -15.00
N ARG A 131 -11.38 -0.43 -14.24
CA ARG A 131 -11.16 -1.84 -14.56
C ARG A 131 -11.87 -2.33 -15.83
N GLU A 132 -12.88 -1.62 -16.29
CA GLU A 132 -13.54 -1.93 -17.57
C GLU A 132 -12.67 -1.57 -18.78
N GLN A 133 -11.86 -0.52 -18.64
CA GLN A 133 -10.97 -0.04 -19.72
C GLN A 133 -9.58 -0.66 -19.63
N ASP A 134 -9.04 -0.78 -18.44
CA ASP A 134 -7.71 -1.36 -18.21
C ASP A 134 -7.68 -2.24 -16.95
N PRO A 135 -8.03 -3.52 -17.09
CA PRO A 135 -8.13 -4.42 -15.96
C PRO A 135 -6.77 -4.82 -15.35
N TYR A 136 -5.66 -4.63 -16.07
CA TYR A 136 -4.33 -5.07 -15.64
C TYR A 136 -3.50 -3.97 -14.97
N SER A 137 -3.85 -2.70 -15.13
CA SER A 137 -3.11 -1.59 -14.51
C SER A 137 -3.08 -1.70 -12.99
N LEU A 138 -1.96 -1.30 -12.41
CA LEU A 138 -1.81 -1.21 -10.96
C LEU A 138 -2.77 -0.17 -10.40
N GLU A 139 -3.40 -0.47 -9.28
CA GLU A 139 -4.34 0.46 -8.61
C GLU A 139 -3.61 1.74 -8.17
N VAL A 140 -2.38 1.61 -7.70
CA VAL A 140 -1.54 2.73 -7.31
C VAL A 140 -0.36 2.83 -8.28
N ASP A 141 -0.52 3.60 -9.36
CA ASP A 141 0.54 3.92 -10.31
C ASP A 141 0.88 5.43 -10.30
N PHE A 142 0.83 6.02 -9.14
CA PHE A 142 1.15 7.42 -8.90
C PHE A 142 2.03 7.57 -7.65
N LEU A 143 2.66 8.73 -7.52
CA LEU A 143 3.48 9.07 -6.36
C LEU A 143 2.60 9.20 -5.10
N CYS A 144 2.90 8.40 -4.06
CA CYS A 144 2.15 8.40 -2.80
C CYS A 144 2.72 9.42 -1.82
N ASP A 145 2.04 10.55 -1.68
CA ASP A 145 2.24 11.50 -0.59
C ASP A 145 1.26 11.22 0.57
N LYS A 146 1.40 11.97 1.66
CA LYS A 146 0.53 11.84 2.84
C LYS A 146 -0.96 11.95 2.48
N LYS A 147 -1.33 12.85 1.56
CA LYS A 147 -2.73 13.08 1.17
C LYS A 147 -3.26 11.88 0.39
N LYS A 148 -2.48 11.36 -0.53
CA LYS A 148 -2.87 10.21 -1.35
C LYS A 148 -2.94 8.94 -0.52
N LEU A 149 -2.05 8.73 0.45
CA LEU A 149 -2.15 7.64 1.41
C LEU A 149 -3.46 7.72 2.20
N GLY A 150 -3.83 8.90 2.69
CA GLY A 150 -5.14 9.11 3.33
C GLY A 150 -6.32 8.76 2.43
N LEU A 151 -6.27 9.12 1.13
CA LEU A 151 -7.29 8.76 0.16
C LEU A 151 -7.36 7.25 -0.12
N ILE A 152 -6.21 6.57 -0.16
CA ILE A 152 -6.16 5.11 -0.34
C ILE A 152 -6.86 4.43 0.85
N ILE A 153 -6.57 4.88 2.08
CA ILE A 153 -7.16 4.33 3.29
C ILE A 153 -8.67 4.57 3.33
N ASP A 154 -9.13 5.80 3.02
CA ASP A 154 -10.56 6.12 2.97
C ASP A 154 -11.31 5.25 1.95
N LYS A 155 -10.76 5.11 0.75
CA LYS A 155 -11.35 4.24 -0.28
C LYS A 155 -11.36 2.77 0.12
N CYS A 156 -10.25 2.27 0.68
CA CYS A 156 -10.17 0.90 1.17
C CYS A 156 -11.24 0.63 2.25
N TYR A 157 -11.41 1.58 3.18
CA TYR A 157 -12.43 1.45 4.21
C TYR A 157 -13.85 1.41 3.64
N ARG A 158 -14.13 2.21 2.61
CA ARG A 158 -15.46 2.25 1.95
C ARG A 158 -15.78 0.96 1.18
N VAL A 159 -14.77 0.32 0.60
CA VAL A 159 -14.93 -0.89 -0.23
C VAL A 159 -14.86 -2.15 0.63
N HIS A 160 -13.83 -2.28 1.46
CA HIS A 160 -13.52 -3.49 2.23
C HIS A 160 -13.89 -3.43 3.71
N GLY A 161 -14.34 -2.27 4.18
CA GLY A 161 -14.69 -2.06 5.58
C GLY A 161 -13.46 -2.11 6.50
N ASN A 162 -13.73 -2.31 7.80
CA ASN A 162 -12.71 -2.23 8.85
C ASN A 162 -11.60 -3.28 8.69
N THR A 163 -11.97 -4.55 8.54
CA THR A 163 -11.01 -5.67 8.50
C THR A 163 -10.05 -5.58 7.32
N GLY A 164 -10.57 -5.30 6.12
CA GLY A 164 -9.72 -5.17 4.92
C GLY A 164 -8.75 -3.99 5.04
N THR A 165 -9.22 -2.88 5.63
CA THR A 165 -8.37 -1.70 5.85
C THR A 165 -7.26 -1.96 6.85
N VAL A 166 -7.53 -2.71 7.93
CA VAL A 166 -6.50 -3.11 8.91
C VAL A 166 -5.41 -3.94 8.25
N ILE A 167 -5.80 -4.95 7.46
CA ILE A 167 -4.83 -5.81 6.74
C ILE A 167 -3.95 -4.99 5.81
N MET A 168 -4.53 -4.05 5.07
CA MET A 168 -3.78 -3.15 4.20
C MET A 168 -2.83 -2.24 5.00
N LEU A 169 -3.29 -1.68 6.13
CA LEU A 169 -2.47 -0.82 6.98
C LEU A 169 -1.31 -1.56 7.64
N ASP A 170 -1.51 -2.82 8.01
CA ASP A 170 -0.45 -3.67 8.57
C ASP A 170 0.63 -4.02 7.54
N TYR A 171 0.30 -3.92 6.24
CA TYR A 171 1.25 -4.12 5.16
C TYR A 171 2.09 -2.87 4.87
N ILE A 172 1.51 -1.67 4.97
CA ILE A 172 2.17 -0.39 4.70
C ILE A 172 3.14 -0.01 5.84
#